data_c628fb921bb7554c2288c7c121d5214a
#
_entry.id   c628fb921bb7554c2288c7c121d5214a
#
_cell.length_a   1.000
_cell.length_b   1.000
_cell.length_c   1.000
_cell.angle_alpha   90.00
_cell.angle_beta   90.00
_cell.angle_gamma   90.00
#
_symmetry.space_group_name_H-M   'P 1'
#
loop_
_entity.id
_entity.type
_entity.pdbx_description
1 polymer ?
#
loop_
_entity_poly.entity_id
_entity_poly.type
_entity_poly.pdbx_seq_one_letter_code
_entity_poly.pdbx_strand_id
1 'polypeptide(L)'
;MSKRKILMPVRTVAEWGGVHEWTVDAASALVKPGQEVTFVGSGGGVQERAEATGASFKVVNWKKGWKKVAQQVGEEGNFDLIFSHAPAARQFGLVANEIAQKEHVVMIHGAYHDFMYEWSDQVDAFVAASPSLVHFVQRFGRVAPWKVSNLPNAAPDEVFELPLLSHDEKLKDGVGHIVTASRLSKDKTPQIDSVEEAVRALSELYPDIKWQIDVCGDGPLRDYFDRRYRMLSRELKNVSHVMHGWVLPQDVPQMMNNAFLTVTAGMAGMRALASGSLCLGTGARATVGIQTGKNLRAGIWSNFGDHGVFRFTPTSVSGDLKELASSSAYDRAVSVARAVIKQSNSQNIVNGMMLSALQCE
;
A
#
# COMPACT_ATOMS: atom_id res chain seq x y z
N MET A 1 -12.81 28.69 -1.22
CA MET A 1 -12.32 28.00 -2.45
C MET A 1 -13.47 27.64 -3.32
N SER A 2 -13.27 27.59 -4.63
CA SER A 2 -14.32 27.17 -5.57
C SER A 2 -14.50 25.65 -5.48
N LYS A 3 -15.75 25.21 -5.40
CA LYS A 3 -16.12 23.80 -5.47
C LYS A 3 -15.72 23.24 -6.83
N ARG A 4 -14.86 22.21 -6.86
CA ARG A 4 -14.42 21.54 -8.09
C ARG A 4 -15.23 20.25 -8.31
N LYS A 5 -15.47 19.92 -9.55
CA LYS A 5 -16.04 18.65 -9.99
C LYS A 5 -14.91 17.76 -10.50
N ILE A 6 -14.70 16.62 -9.85
CA ILE A 6 -13.56 15.72 -10.09
C ILE A 6 -14.07 14.42 -10.68
N LEU A 7 -13.60 14.09 -11.88
CA LEU A 7 -13.81 12.80 -12.52
C LEU A 7 -12.68 11.85 -12.08
N MET A 8 -13.01 10.74 -11.41
CA MET A 8 -12.03 9.79 -10.89
C MET A 8 -12.19 8.40 -11.53
N PRO A 9 -11.56 8.13 -12.69
CA PRO A 9 -11.56 6.81 -13.30
C PRO A 9 -10.64 5.85 -12.52
N VAL A 10 -11.19 4.69 -12.14
CA VAL A 10 -10.47 3.64 -11.42
C VAL A 10 -10.72 2.28 -12.06
N ARG A 11 -9.66 1.58 -12.41
CA ARG A 11 -9.72 0.21 -12.92
C ARG A 11 -8.66 -0.65 -12.25
N THR A 12 -9.08 -1.76 -11.69
CA THR A 12 -8.19 -2.77 -11.13
C THR A 12 -8.52 -4.15 -11.72
N VAL A 13 -7.59 -5.09 -11.60
CA VAL A 13 -7.81 -6.49 -12.03
C VAL A 13 -8.39 -7.35 -10.91
N ALA A 14 -8.23 -6.94 -9.65
CA ALA A 14 -8.77 -7.62 -8.48
C ALA A 14 -10.15 -7.02 -8.12
N GLU A 15 -10.98 -7.81 -7.48
CA GLU A 15 -12.27 -7.32 -6.94
C GLU A 15 -12.06 -6.30 -5.82
N TRP A 16 -11.01 -6.51 -5.01
CA TRP A 16 -10.57 -5.59 -3.97
C TRP A 16 -9.05 -5.62 -3.80
N GLY A 17 -8.46 -4.52 -3.36
CA GLY A 17 -7.04 -4.39 -3.09
C GLY A 17 -6.62 -2.95 -2.78
N GLY A 18 -5.34 -2.74 -2.51
CA GLY A 18 -4.81 -1.46 -2.05
C GLY A 18 -5.15 -0.25 -2.94
N VAL A 19 -5.25 -0.42 -4.26
CA VAL A 19 -5.68 0.69 -5.15
C VAL A 19 -7.15 1.06 -4.90
N HIS A 20 -8.04 0.08 -4.66
CA HIS A 20 -9.43 0.37 -4.32
C HIS A 20 -9.53 1.10 -2.96
N GLU A 21 -8.83 0.62 -1.94
CA GLU A 21 -8.80 1.28 -0.62
C GLU A 21 -8.30 2.71 -0.79
N TRP A 22 -7.16 2.89 -1.42
CA TRP A 22 -6.57 4.21 -1.63
C TRP A 22 -7.52 5.18 -2.34
N THR A 23 -8.22 4.71 -3.38
CA THR A 23 -9.11 5.57 -4.17
C THR A 23 -10.41 5.92 -3.43
N VAL A 24 -10.92 5.01 -2.60
CA VAL A 24 -12.09 5.29 -1.73
C VAL A 24 -11.70 6.29 -0.63
N ASP A 25 -10.54 6.13 0.00
CA ASP A 25 -10.02 7.08 0.98
C ASP A 25 -9.80 8.47 0.36
N ALA A 26 -9.25 8.53 -0.87
CA ALA A 26 -9.08 9.75 -1.62
C ALA A 26 -10.42 10.43 -1.94
N ALA A 27 -11.43 9.67 -2.38
CA ALA A 27 -12.77 10.21 -2.62
C ALA A 27 -13.37 10.79 -1.33
N SER A 28 -13.26 10.09 -0.20
CA SER A 28 -13.70 10.60 1.11
C SER A 28 -13.01 11.91 1.47
N ALA A 29 -11.69 11.99 1.28
CA ALA A 29 -10.91 13.19 1.58
C ALA A 29 -11.22 14.38 0.67
N LEU A 30 -11.66 14.13 -0.56
CA LEU A 30 -12.09 15.18 -1.51
C LEU A 30 -13.53 15.64 -1.24
N VAL A 31 -14.44 14.72 -0.90
CA VAL A 31 -15.84 15.07 -0.63
C VAL A 31 -16.00 15.87 0.67
N LYS A 32 -15.22 15.56 1.71
CA LYS A 32 -15.31 16.24 3.03
C LYS A 32 -15.16 17.77 2.94
N PRO A 33 -14.20 18.37 2.22
CA PRO A 33 -14.10 19.81 2.03
C PRO A 33 -15.09 20.37 0.99
N GLY A 34 -15.98 19.54 0.44
CA GLY A 34 -17.08 19.97 -0.41
C GLY A 34 -16.85 19.80 -1.91
N GLN A 35 -15.82 19.08 -2.36
CA GLN A 35 -15.63 18.77 -3.77
C GLN A 35 -16.70 17.78 -4.26
N GLU A 36 -17.09 17.87 -5.53
CA GLU A 36 -17.97 16.88 -6.15
C GLU A 36 -17.13 15.80 -6.85
N VAL A 37 -17.19 14.58 -6.38
CA VAL A 37 -16.42 13.45 -6.94
C VAL A 37 -17.35 12.52 -7.72
N THR A 38 -17.04 12.27 -8.99
CA THR A 38 -17.67 11.23 -9.80
C THR A 38 -16.67 10.10 -10.04
N PHE A 39 -16.90 8.99 -9.36
CA PHE A 39 -16.10 7.77 -9.53
C PHE A 39 -16.53 7.04 -10.82
N VAL A 40 -15.56 6.53 -11.59
CA VAL A 40 -15.82 5.71 -12.77
C VAL A 40 -15.17 4.35 -12.61
N GLY A 41 -15.95 3.28 -12.52
CA GLY A 41 -15.44 1.96 -12.19
C GLY A 41 -16.31 0.81 -12.65
N SER A 42 -15.93 -0.41 -12.24
CA SER A 42 -16.64 -1.65 -12.64
C SER A 42 -17.97 -1.90 -11.91
N GLY A 43 -18.30 -1.11 -10.89
CA GLY A 43 -19.41 -1.42 -9.99
C GLY A 43 -19.04 -2.45 -8.91
N GLY A 44 -20.05 -3.00 -8.21
CA GLY A 44 -19.87 -3.94 -7.10
C GLY A 44 -19.37 -3.28 -5.80
N GLY A 45 -18.62 -4.01 -4.97
CA GLY A 45 -18.21 -3.53 -3.66
C GLY A 45 -17.41 -2.22 -3.66
N VAL A 46 -16.71 -1.88 -4.74
CA VAL A 46 -16.05 -0.58 -4.86
C VAL A 46 -17.06 0.55 -5.06
N GLN A 47 -18.16 0.30 -5.77
CA GLN A 47 -19.24 1.27 -5.92
C GLN A 47 -19.90 1.58 -4.59
N GLU A 48 -20.32 0.56 -3.85
CA GLU A 48 -20.97 0.72 -2.54
C GLU A 48 -20.13 1.56 -1.58
N ARG A 49 -18.82 1.30 -1.54
CA ARG A 49 -17.90 2.04 -0.68
C ARG A 49 -17.62 3.45 -1.17
N ALA A 50 -17.51 3.67 -2.48
CA ALA A 50 -17.33 5.01 -3.03
C ALA A 50 -18.57 5.88 -2.78
N GLU A 51 -19.78 5.35 -3.01
CA GLU A 51 -21.05 6.03 -2.75
C GLU A 51 -21.24 6.34 -1.24
N ALA A 52 -20.77 5.45 -0.35
CA ALA A 52 -20.78 5.70 1.10
C ALA A 52 -19.92 6.91 1.52
N THR A 53 -18.95 7.34 0.69
CA THR A 53 -18.18 8.57 0.94
C THR A 53 -18.94 9.85 0.54
N GLY A 54 -20.06 9.73 -0.16
CA GLY A 54 -20.79 10.83 -0.78
C GLY A 54 -20.38 11.10 -2.24
N ALA A 55 -19.50 10.32 -2.81
CA ALA A 55 -19.16 10.39 -4.23
C ALA A 55 -20.30 9.79 -5.10
N SER A 56 -20.53 10.35 -6.29
CA SER A 56 -21.36 9.70 -7.30
C SER A 56 -20.56 8.60 -8.03
N PHE A 57 -21.26 7.62 -8.62
CA PHE A 57 -20.62 6.51 -9.29
C PHE A 57 -21.18 6.30 -10.70
N LYS A 58 -20.29 6.16 -11.68
CA LYS A 58 -20.63 5.79 -13.08
C LYS A 58 -20.04 4.42 -13.39
N VAL A 59 -20.90 3.43 -13.61
CA VAL A 59 -20.48 2.06 -13.93
C VAL A 59 -20.00 1.98 -15.37
N VAL A 60 -18.84 1.33 -15.58
CA VAL A 60 -18.24 1.12 -16.90
C VAL A 60 -17.81 -0.32 -17.09
N ASN A 61 -18.18 -0.89 -18.23
CA ASN A 61 -17.66 -2.19 -18.64
C ASN A 61 -16.31 -2.01 -19.36
N TRP A 62 -15.23 -2.24 -18.63
CA TRP A 62 -13.84 -2.10 -19.13
C TRP A 62 -13.47 -3.07 -20.26
N LYS A 63 -14.24 -4.14 -20.46
CA LYS A 63 -13.99 -5.11 -21.55
C LYS A 63 -14.64 -4.64 -22.86
N LYS A 64 -15.76 -3.89 -22.79
CA LYS A 64 -16.53 -3.50 -23.98
C LYS A 64 -17.17 -2.12 -23.81
N GLY A 65 -16.99 -1.26 -24.80
CA GLY A 65 -17.73 0.02 -24.89
C GLY A 65 -17.21 1.16 -24.01
N TRP A 66 -16.20 0.97 -23.17
CA TRP A 66 -15.69 2.01 -22.28
C TRP A 66 -15.20 3.27 -23.00
N LYS A 67 -14.63 3.14 -24.22
CA LYS A 67 -14.18 4.29 -25.02
C LYS A 67 -15.35 5.21 -25.40
N LYS A 68 -16.48 4.64 -25.81
CA LYS A 68 -17.70 5.42 -26.12
C LYS A 68 -18.23 6.15 -24.88
N VAL A 69 -18.18 5.51 -23.72
CA VAL A 69 -18.55 6.15 -22.44
C VAL A 69 -17.59 7.28 -22.10
N ALA A 70 -16.28 7.10 -22.32
CA ALA A 70 -15.29 8.15 -22.08
C ALA A 70 -15.51 9.37 -23.02
N GLN A 71 -15.79 9.12 -24.29
CA GLN A 71 -16.13 10.18 -25.26
C GLN A 71 -17.40 10.96 -24.84
N GLN A 72 -18.45 10.24 -24.47
CA GLN A 72 -19.68 10.85 -23.99
C GLN A 72 -19.44 11.70 -22.73
N VAL A 73 -18.65 11.21 -21.77
CA VAL A 73 -18.28 11.98 -20.58
C VAL A 73 -17.47 13.22 -20.93
N GLY A 74 -16.59 13.13 -21.93
CA GLY A 74 -15.86 14.28 -22.46
C GLY A 74 -16.77 15.32 -23.10
N GLU A 75 -17.77 14.89 -23.90
CA GLU A 75 -18.78 15.75 -24.54
C GLU A 75 -19.68 16.45 -23.50
N GLU A 76 -20.09 15.72 -22.45
CA GLU A 76 -20.84 16.29 -21.32
C GLU A 76 -20.03 17.37 -20.60
N GLY A 77 -18.70 17.19 -20.47
CA GLY A 77 -17.75 18.16 -19.93
C GLY A 77 -18.05 18.61 -18.48
N ASN A 78 -18.86 17.85 -17.74
CA ASN A 78 -19.36 18.23 -16.42
C ASN A 78 -18.36 17.92 -15.30
N PHE A 79 -17.09 18.30 -15.52
CA PHE A 79 -16.00 18.20 -14.54
C PHE A 79 -14.93 19.27 -14.82
N ASP A 80 -14.15 19.61 -13.79
CA ASP A 80 -13.08 20.60 -13.84
C ASP A 80 -11.71 19.92 -13.87
N LEU A 81 -11.62 18.72 -13.29
CA LEU A 81 -10.39 17.95 -13.13
C LEU A 81 -10.65 16.47 -13.39
N ILE A 82 -9.73 15.83 -14.11
CA ILE A 82 -9.66 14.38 -14.18
C ILE A 82 -8.52 13.92 -13.26
N PHE A 83 -8.84 13.08 -12.28
CA PHE A 83 -7.87 12.42 -11.42
C PHE A 83 -7.86 10.92 -11.71
N SER A 84 -7.06 10.49 -12.68
CA SER A 84 -7.05 9.11 -13.15
C SER A 84 -5.94 8.26 -12.50
N HIS A 85 -6.17 6.95 -12.44
CA HIS A 85 -5.28 6.00 -11.78
C HIS A 85 -4.65 5.04 -12.77
N ALA A 86 -3.32 5.14 -12.95
CA ALA A 86 -2.56 4.31 -13.89
C ALA A 86 -2.31 2.88 -13.34
N PRO A 87 -2.13 1.90 -14.24
CA PRO A 87 -2.02 2.08 -15.70
C PRO A 87 -3.37 2.12 -16.43
N ALA A 88 -4.35 1.38 -15.96
CA ALA A 88 -5.47 1.00 -16.82
C ALA A 88 -6.55 2.10 -16.97
N ALA A 89 -6.83 2.86 -15.91
CA ALA A 89 -7.90 3.85 -15.92
C ALA A 89 -7.48 5.18 -16.56
N ARG A 90 -6.17 5.47 -16.67
CA ARG A 90 -5.69 6.69 -17.33
C ARG A 90 -6.15 6.82 -18.79
N GLN A 91 -6.31 5.68 -19.49
CA GLN A 91 -6.79 5.71 -20.88
C GLN A 91 -8.21 6.27 -21.00
N PHE A 92 -9.06 5.99 -20.00
CA PHE A 92 -10.38 6.62 -19.96
C PHE A 92 -10.26 8.13 -19.80
N GLY A 93 -9.39 8.58 -18.89
CA GLY A 93 -9.13 10.01 -18.69
C GLY A 93 -8.58 10.68 -19.94
N LEU A 94 -7.62 10.07 -20.64
CA LEU A 94 -7.07 10.61 -21.89
C LEU A 94 -8.14 10.78 -22.95
N VAL A 95 -8.97 9.75 -23.21
CA VAL A 95 -10.05 9.81 -24.21
C VAL A 95 -11.11 10.87 -23.84
N ALA A 96 -11.48 10.98 -22.56
CA ALA A 96 -12.42 12.01 -22.13
C ALA A 96 -11.81 13.41 -22.26
N ASN A 97 -10.51 13.56 -21.95
CA ASN A 97 -9.83 14.85 -21.98
C ASN A 97 -9.47 15.34 -23.37
N GLU A 98 -9.33 14.45 -24.34
CA GLU A 98 -9.18 14.83 -25.76
C GLU A 98 -10.30 15.77 -26.21
N ILE A 99 -11.52 15.55 -25.68
CA ILE A 99 -12.72 16.36 -26.00
C ILE A 99 -12.91 17.51 -25.02
N ALA A 100 -12.82 17.22 -23.71
CA ALA A 100 -13.19 18.17 -22.65
C ALA A 100 -12.13 19.24 -22.40
N GLN A 101 -10.85 18.99 -22.70
CA GLN A 101 -9.72 19.93 -22.52
C GLN A 101 -9.68 20.51 -21.09
N LYS A 102 -9.75 19.65 -20.08
CA LYS A 102 -9.68 19.99 -18.65
C LYS A 102 -8.34 19.61 -18.06
N GLU A 103 -8.07 20.05 -16.84
CA GLU A 103 -6.89 19.61 -16.08
C GLU A 103 -6.92 18.09 -15.88
N HIS A 104 -5.79 17.44 -16.11
CA HIS A 104 -5.65 15.99 -15.97
C HIS A 104 -4.44 15.63 -15.12
N VAL A 105 -4.68 15.08 -13.94
CA VAL A 105 -3.66 14.56 -13.03
C VAL A 105 -3.72 13.03 -13.02
N VAL A 106 -2.56 12.38 -13.09
CA VAL A 106 -2.45 10.91 -13.10
C VAL A 106 -1.75 10.41 -11.85
N MET A 107 -2.42 9.54 -11.07
CA MET A 107 -1.81 8.83 -9.95
C MET A 107 -1.13 7.54 -10.42
N ILE A 108 0.13 7.38 -10.04
CA ILE A 108 0.96 6.20 -10.33
C ILE A 108 1.07 5.34 -9.07
N HIS A 109 0.40 4.18 -9.06
CA HIS A 109 0.37 3.24 -7.92
C HIS A 109 1.45 2.16 -7.97
N GLY A 110 2.09 1.94 -9.11
CA GLY A 110 3.10 0.90 -9.28
C GLY A 110 3.99 1.13 -10.49
N ALA A 111 5.13 0.45 -10.53
CA ALA A 111 6.11 0.56 -11.60
C ALA A 111 5.68 -0.26 -12.85
N TYR A 112 4.63 0.18 -13.52
CA TYR A 112 4.15 -0.41 -14.77
C TYR A 112 4.66 0.41 -15.94
N HIS A 113 5.41 -0.26 -16.83
CA HIS A 113 5.84 0.34 -18.09
C HIS A 113 4.71 0.21 -19.13
N ASP A 114 3.84 1.20 -19.20
CA ASP A 114 2.68 1.24 -20.08
C ASP A 114 2.85 2.25 -21.21
N PHE A 115 4.05 2.30 -21.77
CA PHE A 115 4.42 3.25 -22.82
C PHE A 115 4.19 4.72 -22.42
N MET A 116 4.46 5.04 -21.15
CA MET A 116 4.17 6.36 -20.56
C MET A 116 4.72 7.52 -21.39
N TYR A 117 5.86 7.36 -22.05
CA TYR A 117 6.48 8.37 -22.91
C TYR A 117 5.62 8.75 -24.14
N GLU A 118 4.63 7.91 -24.53
CA GLU A 118 3.73 8.18 -25.65
C GLU A 118 2.54 9.08 -25.28
N TRP A 119 2.23 9.16 -23.99
CA TRP A 119 1.05 9.86 -23.51
C TRP A 119 1.30 10.89 -22.39
N SER A 120 2.51 10.92 -21.85
CA SER A 120 2.84 11.78 -20.69
C SER A 120 2.67 13.28 -20.96
N ASP A 121 2.81 13.70 -22.21
CA ASP A 121 2.62 15.11 -22.60
C ASP A 121 1.15 15.53 -22.64
N GLN A 122 0.23 14.57 -22.63
CA GLN A 122 -1.21 14.79 -22.65
C GLN A 122 -1.82 15.02 -21.27
N VAL A 123 -1.01 14.99 -20.22
CA VAL A 123 -1.44 15.22 -18.83
C VAL A 123 -0.68 16.37 -18.21
N ASP A 124 -1.32 17.08 -17.29
CA ASP A 124 -0.76 18.29 -16.67
C ASP A 124 0.22 17.95 -15.57
N ALA A 125 -0.11 16.95 -14.73
CA ALA A 125 0.72 16.54 -13.60
C ALA A 125 0.60 15.05 -13.28
N PHE A 126 1.62 14.56 -12.58
CA PHE A 126 1.68 13.21 -12.03
C PHE A 126 1.84 13.28 -10.51
N VAL A 127 1.17 12.37 -9.82
CA VAL A 127 1.44 12.05 -8.43
C VAL A 127 1.81 10.58 -8.31
N ALA A 128 2.78 10.25 -7.47
CA ALA A 128 3.34 8.90 -7.40
C ALA A 128 3.41 8.41 -5.96
N ALA A 129 3.01 7.15 -5.73
CA ALA A 129 2.85 6.56 -4.40
C ALA A 129 4.17 6.31 -3.64
N SER A 130 5.31 6.65 -4.21
CA SER A 130 6.60 6.60 -3.52
C SER A 130 7.67 7.41 -4.28
N PRO A 131 8.76 7.83 -3.62
CA PRO A 131 9.90 8.47 -4.28
C PRO A 131 10.51 7.61 -5.40
N SER A 132 10.53 6.29 -5.24
CA SER A 132 10.97 5.35 -6.30
C SER A 132 10.12 5.48 -7.56
N LEU A 133 8.80 5.66 -7.41
CA LEU A 133 7.90 5.87 -8.56
C LEU A 133 8.03 7.26 -9.16
N VAL A 134 8.36 8.29 -8.37
CA VAL A 134 8.72 9.61 -8.93
C VAL A 134 9.87 9.47 -9.92
N HIS A 135 10.95 8.81 -9.51
CA HIS A 135 12.08 8.52 -10.41
C HIS A 135 11.70 7.65 -11.61
N PHE A 136 10.82 6.68 -11.40
CA PHE A 136 10.31 5.82 -12.48
C PHE A 136 9.58 6.66 -13.54
N VAL A 137 8.69 7.56 -13.14
CA VAL A 137 7.95 8.44 -14.04
C VAL A 137 8.87 9.38 -14.80
N GLN A 138 9.81 10.02 -14.11
CA GLN A 138 10.79 10.91 -14.74
C GLN A 138 11.65 10.18 -15.78
N ARG A 139 12.12 8.98 -15.46
CA ARG A 139 13.04 8.22 -16.32
C ARG A 139 12.34 7.55 -17.50
N PHE A 140 11.25 6.83 -17.25
CA PHE A 140 10.58 6.03 -18.27
C PHE A 140 9.44 6.78 -18.97
N GLY A 141 8.80 7.71 -18.28
CA GLY A 141 7.83 8.61 -18.87
C GLY A 141 8.42 9.83 -19.56
N ARG A 142 9.72 10.09 -19.34
CA ARG A 142 10.41 11.31 -19.79
C ARG A 142 9.75 12.59 -19.27
N VAL A 143 9.10 12.48 -18.12
CA VAL A 143 8.34 13.57 -17.51
C VAL A 143 9.29 14.52 -16.79
N ALA A 144 9.10 15.81 -16.99
CA ALA A 144 9.88 16.83 -16.35
C ALA A 144 9.70 16.81 -14.81
N PRO A 145 10.77 17.03 -14.01
CA PRO A 145 10.71 16.91 -12.56
C PRO A 145 9.59 17.72 -11.89
N TRP A 146 9.29 18.92 -12.40
CA TRP A 146 8.24 19.78 -11.85
C TRP A 146 6.80 19.31 -12.12
N LYS A 147 6.60 18.35 -13.04
CA LYS A 147 5.30 17.75 -13.32
C LYS A 147 5.01 16.51 -12.43
N VAL A 148 5.95 16.08 -11.58
CA VAL A 148 5.82 14.86 -10.78
C VAL A 148 6.04 15.16 -9.31
N SER A 149 5.06 14.85 -8.48
CA SER A 149 5.17 14.94 -7.01
C SER A 149 4.99 13.57 -6.34
N ASN A 150 5.54 13.44 -5.13
CA ASN A 150 5.30 12.26 -4.29
C ASN A 150 3.99 12.43 -3.52
N LEU A 151 3.10 11.45 -3.65
CA LEU A 151 1.90 11.33 -2.84
C LEU A 151 1.88 9.92 -2.24
N PRO A 152 2.48 9.72 -1.06
CA PRO A 152 2.71 8.39 -0.50
C PRO A 152 1.41 7.72 -0.08
N ASN A 153 1.48 6.40 0.14
CA ASN A 153 0.42 5.69 0.83
C ASN A 153 0.29 6.19 2.27
N ALA A 154 -0.93 6.14 2.80
CA ALA A 154 -1.22 6.54 4.17
C ALA A 154 -1.52 5.35 5.09
N ALA A 155 -1.28 5.54 6.38
CA ALA A 155 -1.89 4.76 7.43
C ALA A 155 -3.07 5.55 8.02
N PRO A 156 -4.23 4.91 8.26
CA PRO A 156 -5.36 5.56 8.91
C PRO A 156 -4.96 6.12 10.29
N ASP A 157 -5.46 7.31 10.63
CA ASP A 157 -5.03 7.99 11.87
C ASP A 157 -5.41 7.20 13.12
N GLU A 158 -6.53 6.48 13.10
CA GLU A 158 -6.99 5.62 14.21
C GLU A 158 -6.02 4.46 14.51
N VAL A 159 -5.20 4.03 13.55
CA VAL A 159 -4.17 3.00 13.80
C VAL A 159 -3.08 3.51 14.74
N PHE A 160 -2.83 4.81 14.76
CA PHE A 160 -1.88 5.43 15.69
C PHE A 160 -2.44 5.61 17.11
N GLU A 161 -3.73 5.32 17.34
CA GLU A 161 -4.32 5.31 18.67
C GLU A 161 -4.17 3.94 19.37
N LEU A 162 -3.78 2.89 18.64
CA LEU A 162 -3.47 1.60 19.24
C LEU A 162 -2.31 1.73 20.24
N PRO A 163 -2.35 1.02 21.39
CA PRO A 163 -1.27 1.07 22.39
C PRO A 163 0.04 0.56 21.78
N LEU A 164 1.15 1.15 22.19
CA LEU A 164 2.47 0.67 21.81
C LEU A 164 2.85 -0.47 22.75
N LEU A 165 2.61 -1.72 22.33
CA LEU A 165 2.96 -2.89 23.12
C LEU A 165 4.48 -3.08 23.11
N SER A 166 5.05 -3.28 24.30
CA SER A 166 6.47 -3.57 24.49
C SER A 166 6.85 -4.97 24.01
N HIS A 167 8.14 -5.20 23.85
CA HIS A 167 8.71 -6.51 23.58
C HIS A 167 8.14 -7.60 24.51
N ASP A 168 8.16 -7.34 25.82
CA ASP A 168 7.75 -8.32 26.83
C ASP A 168 6.23 -8.55 26.83
N GLU A 169 5.44 -7.53 26.55
CA GLU A 169 3.98 -7.68 26.39
C GLU A 169 3.61 -8.54 25.18
N LYS A 170 4.38 -8.46 24.09
CA LYS A 170 4.16 -9.28 22.88
C LYS A 170 4.56 -10.75 23.05
N LEU A 171 5.37 -11.08 24.06
CA LEU A 171 5.85 -12.43 24.36
C LEU A 171 5.34 -12.97 25.70
N LYS A 172 4.50 -12.23 26.43
CA LYS A 172 4.09 -12.53 27.82
C LYS A 172 3.45 -13.90 28.02
N ASP A 173 2.73 -14.40 26.99
CA ASP A 173 2.02 -15.69 27.06
C ASP A 173 2.87 -16.86 26.53
N GLY A 174 4.17 -16.64 26.27
CA GLY A 174 5.07 -17.63 25.69
C GLY A 174 4.78 -17.92 24.22
N VAL A 175 3.98 -17.07 23.54
CA VAL A 175 3.67 -17.16 22.11
C VAL A 175 4.05 -15.84 21.45
N GLY A 176 4.89 -15.90 20.41
CA GLY A 176 5.21 -14.77 19.57
C GLY A 176 4.48 -14.89 18.23
N HIS A 177 3.83 -13.81 17.78
CA HIS A 177 3.10 -13.75 16.53
C HIS A 177 3.93 -13.13 15.42
N ILE A 178 3.91 -13.76 14.25
CA ILE A 178 4.50 -13.24 13.00
C ILE A 178 3.37 -13.11 12.00
N VAL A 179 3.00 -11.87 11.67
CA VAL A 179 1.90 -11.59 10.75
C VAL A 179 2.43 -11.37 9.34
N THR A 180 1.79 -11.96 8.34
CA THR A 180 1.92 -11.57 6.93
C THR A 180 0.55 -11.19 6.39
N ALA A 181 0.46 -10.03 5.75
CA ALA A 181 -0.81 -9.50 5.23
C ALA A 181 -0.63 -9.07 3.77
N SER A 182 -1.14 -9.90 2.86
CA SER A 182 -1.04 -9.64 1.42
C SER A 182 -1.97 -10.53 0.61
N ARG A 183 -2.21 -10.17 -0.65
CA ARG A 183 -2.81 -11.10 -1.61
C ARG A 183 -1.82 -12.26 -1.89
N LEU A 184 -2.26 -13.51 -1.75
CA LEU A 184 -1.43 -14.69 -1.95
C LEU A 184 -1.25 -14.99 -3.45
N SER A 185 -0.37 -14.24 -4.09
CA SER A 185 -0.08 -14.27 -5.53
C SER A 185 1.41 -14.40 -5.82
N LYS A 186 1.75 -14.67 -7.07
CA LYS A 186 3.13 -14.96 -7.50
C LYS A 186 4.13 -13.85 -7.12
N ASP A 187 3.71 -12.59 -7.19
CA ASP A 187 4.54 -11.44 -6.85
C ASP A 187 4.81 -11.30 -5.34
N LYS A 188 4.10 -12.06 -4.49
CA LYS A 188 4.28 -12.07 -3.04
C LYS A 188 5.01 -13.31 -2.51
N THR A 189 5.42 -14.24 -3.37
CA THR A 189 6.20 -15.42 -2.95
C THR A 189 7.51 -15.09 -2.21
N PRO A 190 8.23 -13.97 -2.47
CA PRO A 190 9.41 -13.61 -1.69
C PRO A 190 9.13 -13.40 -0.20
N GLN A 191 7.88 -13.09 0.19
CA GLN A 191 7.50 -12.98 1.59
C GLN A 191 7.61 -14.30 2.33
N ILE A 192 7.39 -15.43 1.65
CA ILE A 192 7.55 -16.77 2.26
C ILE A 192 8.99 -16.95 2.73
N ASP A 193 9.95 -16.70 1.85
CA ASP A 193 11.37 -16.88 2.16
C ASP A 193 11.81 -15.94 3.30
N SER A 194 11.30 -14.70 3.31
CA SER A 194 11.55 -13.75 4.39
C SER A 194 10.92 -14.17 5.73
N VAL A 195 9.72 -14.76 5.72
CA VAL A 195 9.11 -15.34 6.92
C VAL A 195 9.92 -16.52 7.43
N GLU A 196 10.33 -17.44 6.54
CA GLU A 196 11.14 -18.60 6.91
C GLU A 196 12.49 -18.19 7.52
N GLU A 197 13.19 -17.20 6.94
CA GLU A 197 14.43 -16.66 7.47
C GLU A 197 14.23 -16.05 8.87
N ALA A 198 13.20 -15.21 9.01
CA ALA A 198 12.89 -14.55 10.28
C ALA A 198 12.50 -15.55 11.38
N VAL A 199 11.64 -16.51 11.05
CA VAL A 199 11.19 -17.53 12.01
C VAL A 199 12.35 -18.39 12.50
N ARG A 200 13.28 -18.81 11.62
CA ARG A 200 14.46 -19.56 12.01
C ARG A 200 15.33 -18.76 12.99
N ALA A 201 15.61 -17.51 12.66
CA ALA A 201 16.38 -16.63 13.52
C ALA A 201 15.71 -16.39 14.89
N LEU A 202 14.39 -16.18 14.90
CA LEU A 202 13.63 -15.99 16.12
C LEU A 202 13.55 -17.27 16.99
N SER A 203 13.42 -18.46 16.35
CA SER A 203 13.44 -19.75 17.06
C SER A 203 14.78 -20.03 17.72
N GLU A 204 15.90 -19.58 17.14
CA GLU A 204 17.23 -19.68 17.74
C GLU A 204 17.42 -18.67 18.88
N LEU A 205 16.93 -17.43 18.74
CA LEU A 205 17.06 -16.36 19.72
C LEU A 205 16.16 -16.57 20.95
N TYR A 206 14.99 -17.15 20.75
CA TYR A 206 13.95 -17.36 21.77
C TYR A 206 13.46 -18.81 21.74
N PRO A 207 14.27 -19.79 22.17
CA PRO A 207 13.95 -21.22 22.08
C PRO A 207 12.73 -21.64 22.89
N ASP A 208 12.39 -20.89 23.95
CA ASP A 208 11.24 -21.15 24.82
C ASP A 208 9.93 -20.53 24.32
N ILE A 209 10.00 -19.67 23.29
CA ILE A 209 8.82 -19.04 22.69
C ILE A 209 8.26 -19.92 21.57
N LYS A 210 6.95 -20.09 21.57
CA LYS A 210 6.22 -20.69 20.47
C LYS A 210 5.89 -19.61 19.43
N TRP A 211 6.34 -19.79 18.20
CA TRP A 211 6.10 -18.84 17.13
C TRP A 211 4.89 -19.25 16.29
N GLN A 212 3.93 -18.35 16.13
CA GLN A 212 2.77 -18.54 15.27
C GLN A 212 2.84 -17.61 14.07
N ILE A 213 2.79 -18.19 12.86
CA ILE A 213 2.71 -17.44 11.59
C ILE A 213 1.23 -17.24 11.28
N ASP A 214 0.77 -16.00 11.32
CA ASP A 214 -0.59 -15.59 11.00
C ASP A 214 -0.66 -15.04 9.57
N VAL A 215 -1.30 -15.78 8.66
CA VAL A 215 -1.39 -15.42 7.24
C VAL A 215 -2.74 -14.77 6.97
N CYS A 216 -2.74 -13.43 6.83
CA CYS A 216 -3.91 -12.62 6.51
C CYS A 216 -3.95 -12.35 5.00
N GLY A 217 -4.86 -13.00 4.31
CA GLY A 217 -5.04 -12.84 2.88
C GLY A 217 -5.46 -14.11 2.18
N ASP A 218 -5.85 -13.95 0.93
CA ASP A 218 -6.24 -15.04 0.06
C ASP A 218 -5.71 -14.80 -1.36
N GLY A 219 -5.81 -15.82 -2.22
CA GLY A 219 -5.39 -15.69 -3.60
C GLY A 219 -5.02 -17.02 -4.25
N PRO A 220 -4.62 -16.98 -5.53
CA PRO A 220 -4.42 -18.18 -6.34
C PRO A 220 -3.26 -19.09 -5.84
N LEU A 221 -2.39 -18.59 -4.96
CA LEU A 221 -1.29 -19.37 -4.40
C LEU A 221 -1.49 -19.73 -2.91
N ARG A 222 -2.73 -19.62 -2.37
CA ARG A 222 -3.03 -19.97 -0.98
C ARG A 222 -2.46 -21.34 -0.57
N ASP A 223 -2.71 -22.38 -1.37
CA ASP A 223 -2.24 -23.75 -1.08
C ASP A 223 -0.71 -23.88 -1.14
N TYR A 224 -0.05 -23.03 -1.93
CA TYR A 224 1.41 -22.98 -1.99
C TYR A 224 1.98 -22.39 -0.70
N PHE A 225 1.44 -21.27 -0.22
CA PHE A 225 1.81 -20.64 1.05
C PHE A 225 1.58 -21.60 2.23
N ASP A 226 0.38 -22.19 2.34
CA ASP A 226 0.03 -23.16 3.39
C ASP A 226 0.99 -24.35 3.41
N ARG A 227 1.32 -24.91 2.25
CA ARG A 227 2.26 -26.03 2.13
C ARG A 227 3.66 -25.67 2.61
N ARG A 228 4.18 -24.48 2.26
CA ARG A 228 5.50 -24.01 2.68
C ARG A 228 5.55 -23.84 4.21
N TYR A 229 4.58 -23.18 4.81
CA TYR A 229 4.53 -22.97 6.26
C TYR A 229 4.28 -24.27 7.03
N ARG A 230 3.52 -25.20 6.48
CA ARG A 230 3.35 -26.54 7.05
C ARG A 230 4.68 -27.33 7.07
N MET A 231 5.50 -27.20 6.04
CA MET A 231 6.84 -27.81 6.02
C MET A 231 7.73 -27.19 7.09
N LEU A 232 7.72 -25.89 7.22
CA LEU A 232 8.48 -25.17 8.26
C LEU A 232 8.04 -25.58 9.68
N SER A 233 6.73 -25.72 9.93
CA SER A 233 6.19 -26.16 11.22
C SER A 233 6.53 -27.64 11.55
N ARG A 234 6.80 -28.46 10.55
CA ARG A 234 7.29 -29.84 10.78
C ARG A 234 8.77 -29.87 11.12
N GLU A 235 9.54 -28.96 10.57
CA GLU A 235 10.98 -28.84 10.82
C GLU A 235 11.28 -28.20 12.17
N LEU A 236 10.61 -27.10 12.50
CA LEU A 236 10.78 -26.34 13.73
C LEU A 236 9.63 -26.64 14.71
N LYS A 237 9.95 -27.34 15.82
CA LYS A 237 8.95 -27.84 16.79
C LYS A 237 8.19 -26.76 17.53
N ASN A 238 8.77 -25.58 17.65
CA ASN A 238 8.17 -24.41 18.30
C ASN A 238 7.45 -23.47 17.30
N VAL A 239 7.20 -23.90 16.06
CA VAL A 239 6.56 -23.09 15.01
C VAL A 239 5.21 -23.69 14.59
N SER A 240 4.21 -22.85 14.50
CA SER A 240 2.89 -23.17 13.95
C SER A 240 2.46 -22.11 12.92
N HIS A 241 1.41 -22.37 12.15
CA HIS A 241 0.83 -21.37 11.24
C HIS A 241 -0.69 -21.45 11.19
N VAL A 242 -1.33 -20.33 10.90
CA VAL A 242 -2.77 -20.19 10.70
C VAL A 242 -3.04 -19.41 9.41
N MET A 243 -3.86 -20.00 8.53
CA MET A 243 -4.31 -19.37 7.29
C MET A 243 -5.69 -18.72 7.54
N HIS A 244 -5.71 -17.44 7.92
CA HIS A 244 -6.94 -16.71 8.25
C HIS A 244 -7.84 -16.43 7.05
N GLY A 245 -7.29 -16.53 5.82
CA GLY A 245 -8.01 -16.11 4.63
C GLY A 245 -8.15 -14.59 4.58
N TRP A 246 -9.21 -14.11 3.97
CA TRP A 246 -9.48 -12.67 3.88
C TRP A 246 -9.89 -12.13 5.25
N VAL A 247 -9.09 -11.22 5.79
CA VAL A 247 -9.36 -10.49 7.04
C VAL A 247 -9.86 -9.10 6.69
N LEU A 248 -10.84 -8.59 7.42
CA LEU A 248 -11.36 -7.24 7.19
C LEU A 248 -10.28 -6.19 7.42
N PRO A 249 -10.16 -5.17 6.55
CA PRO A 249 -9.09 -4.16 6.63
C PRO A 249 -8.97 -3.46 7.99
N GLN A 250 -10.08 -3.28 8.72
CA GLN A 250 -10.09 -2.68 10.05
C GLN A 250 -9.54 -3.59 11.15
N ASP A 251 -9.54 -4.90 10.95
CA ASP A 251 -9.08 -5.89 11.95
C ASP A 251 -7.57 -6.18 11.82
N VAL A 252 -7.01 -6.02 10.61
CA VAL A 252 -5.59 -6.27 10.33
C VAL A 252 -4.66 -5.44 11.22
N PRO A 253 -4.88 -4.14 11.48
CA PRO A 253 -4.02 -3.34 12.36
C PRO A 253 -3.91 -3.89 13.80
N GLN A 254 -4.99 -4.46 14.36
CA GLN A 254 -4.96 -5.06 15.68
C GLN A 254 -4.12 -6.35 15.70
N MET A 255 -4.22 -7.18 14.66
CA MET A 255 -3.36 -8.36 14.52
C MET A 255 -1.89 -7.96 14.40
N MET A 256 -1.59 -6.91 13.61
CA MET A 256 -0.24 -6.36 13.49
C MET A 256 0.27 -5.76 14.80
N ASN A 257 -0.58 -5.07 15.56
CA ASN A 257 -0.22 -4.52 16.87
C ASN A 257 0.26 -5.62 17.86
N ASN A 258 -0.44 -6.75 17.87
CA ASN A 258 -0.08 -7.90 18.72
C ASN A 258 1.16 -8.66 18.18
N ALA A 259 1.51 -8.49 16.91
CA ALA A 259 2.62 -9.19 16.30
C ALA A 259 3.98 -8.69 16.81
N PHE A 260 4.88 -9.63 17.10
CA PHE A 260 6.29 -9.34 17.33
C PHE A 260 6.95 -8.82 16.05
N LEU A 261 6.63 -9.46 14.91
CA LEU A 261 7.14 -9.10 13.59
C LEU A 261 6.02 -9.18 12.55
N THR A 262 5.97 -8.23 11.66
CA THR A 262 5.13 -8.29 10.45
C THR A 262 6.01 -8.37 9.22
N VAL A 263 5.75 -9.33 8.32
CA VAL A 263 6.46 -9.49 7.03
C VAL A 263 5.53 -9.12 5.91
N THR A 264 5.74 -7.96 5.30
CA THR A 264 4.81 -7.42 4.30
C THR A 264 5.43 -6.27 3.50
N ALA A 265 4.63 -5.65 2.61
CA ALA A 265 5.02 -4.49 1.82
C ALA A 265 3.83 -3.56 1.54
N GLY A 266 4.09 -2.46 0.86
CA GLY A 266 3.04 -1.54 0.42
C GLY A 266 2.28 -0.89 1.58
N MET A 267 0.98 -0.71 1.41
CA MET A 267 0.09 -0.16 2.45
C MET A 267 0.12 -1.00 3.73
N ALA A 268 0.23 -2.32 3.62
CA ALA A 268 0.30 -3.19 4.79
C ALA A 268 1.60 -2.97 5.59
N GLY A 269 2.73 -2.70 4.93
CA GLY A 269 3.99 -2.33 5.60
C GLY A 269 3.86 -1.01 6.36
N MET A 270 3.20 -0.04 5.77
CA MET A 270 2.87 1.24 6.41
C MET A 270 2.02 1.03 7.68
N ARG A 271 0.95 0.23 7.55
CA ARG A 271 0.04 -0.10 8.67
C ARG A 271 0.73 -0.88 9.78
N ALA A 272 1.65 -1.80 9.44
CA ALA A 272 2.42 -2.55 10.42
C ALA A 272 3.23 -1.62 11.33
N LEU A 273 3.97 -0.67 10.75
CA LEU A 273 4.73 0.32 11.52
C LEU A 273 3.82 1.26 12.32
N ALA A 274 2.72 1.71 11.72
CA ALA A 274 1.72 2.54 12.40
C ALA A 274 1.07 1.82 13.59
N SER A 275 0.81 0.51 13.48
CA SER A 275 0.28 -0.33 14.54
C SER A 275 1.28 -0.60 15.67
N GLY A 276 2.55 -0.26 15.51
CA GLY A 276 3.58 -0.57 16.50
C GLY A 276 4.11 -2.02 16.40
N SER A 277 4.13 -2.60 15.20
CA SER A 277 4.82 -3.86 14.91
C SER A 277 6.23 -3.58 14.37
N LEU A 278 7.20 -4.42 14.71
CA LEU A 278 8.42 -4.49 13.92
C LEU A 278 8.06 -4.99 12.51
N CYS A 279 8.62 -4.39 11.46
CA CYS A 279 8.28 -4.75 10.09
C CYS A 279 9.52 -5.20 9.31
N LEU A 280 9.43 -6.36 8.66
CA LEU A 280 10.36 -6.81 7.63
C LEU A 280 9.75 -6.51 6.26
N GLY A 281 10.27 -5.49 5.60
CA GLY A 281 9.78 -5.04 4.31
C GLY A 281 10.19 -5.98 3.20
N THR A 282 9.23 -6.71 2.61
CA THR A 282 9.45 -7.63 1.49
C THR A 282 8.34 -7.49 0.47
N GLY A 283 8.64 -6.81 -0.60
CA GLY A 283 7.71 -6.52 -1.70
C GLY A 283 7.97 -7.34 -2.96
N ALA A 284 7.20 -7.06 -3.98
CA ALA A 284 7.26 -7.74 -5.27
C ALA A 284 8.59 -7.53 -6.02
N ARG A 285 9.34 -6.49 -5.70
CA ARG A 285 10.55 -6.09 -6.43
C ARG A 285 11.82 -6.11 -5.60
N ALA A 286 11.71 -6.06 -4.27
CA ALA A 286 12.87 -6.08 -3.38
C ALA A 286 12.48 -6.48 -1.97
N THR A 287 13.42 -7.12 -1.26
CA THR A 287 13.44 -7.17 0.21
C THR A 287 14.28 -6.00 0.69
N VAL A 288 13.74 -5.20 1.62
CA VAL A 288 14.39 -3.99 2.15
C VAL A 288 14.76 -4.12 3.62
N GLY A 289 14.64 -5.35 4.18
CA GLY A 289 15.08 -5.69 5.53
C GLY A 289 14.13 -5.22 6.64
N ILE A 290 14.55 -5.44 7.88
CA ILE A 290 13.81 -4.97 9.05
C ILE A 290 13.87 -3.43 9.10
N GLN A 291 12.74 -2.81 9.28
CA GLN A 291 12.52 -1.38 9.07
C GLN A 291 13.07 -0.52 10.20
N THR A 292 14.41 -0.50 10.28
CA THR A 292 15.21 0.34 11.18
C THR A 292 16.30 1.07 10.38
N GLY A 293 16.81 2.17 10.87
CA GLY A 293 17.96 2.88 10.29
C GLY A 293 17.89 3.08 8.76
N LYS A 294 18.85 2.53 8.02
CA LYS A 294 18.91 2.64 6.55
C LYS A 294 17.80 1.85 5.85
N ASN A 295 17.36 0.72 6.43
CA ASN A 295 16.30 -0.10 5.86
C ASN A 295 14.94 0.61 5.91
N LEU A 296 14.63 1.36 6.98
CA LEU A 296 13.42 2.17 7.07
C LEU A 296 13.37 3.24 5.98
N ARG A 297 14.50 3.93 5.73
CA ARG A 297 14.58 4.90 4.63
C ARG A 297 14.36 4.25 3.26
N ALA A 298 14.95 3.07 3.04
CA ALA A 298 14.76 2.30 1.81
C ALA A 298 13.32 1.78 1.67
N GLY A 299 12.69 1.40 2.79
CA GLY A 299 11.29 1.00 2.85
C GLY A 299 10.35 2.12 2.42
N ILE A 300 10.46 3.29 3.03
CA ILE A 300 9.66 4.48 2.67
C ILE A 300 9.91 4.87 1.21
N TRP A 301 11.17 4.85 0.77
CA TRP A 301 11.53 5.16 -0.61
C TRP A 301 10.82 4.25 -1.64
N SER A 302 10.73 2.96 -1.34
CA SER A 302 10.27 1.92 -2.27
C SER A 302 8.89 1.35 -1.98
N ASN A 303 8.14 1.97 -1.07
CA ASN A 303 6.89 1.40 -0.57
C ASN A 303 7.11 -0.03 -0.04
N PHE A 304 8.08 -0.17 0.86
CA PHE A 304 8.50 -1.42 1.52
C PHE A 304 8.87 -2.56 0.54
N GLY A 305 9.51 -2.19 -0.58
CA GLY A 305 10.01 -3.12 -1.58
C GLY A 305 9.08 -3.40 -2.76
N ASP A 306 7.82 -2.93 -2.74
CA ASP A 306 6.89 -3.14 -3.86
C ASP A 306 7.29 -2.38 -5.13
N HIS A 307 7.92 -1.21 -4.99
CA HIS A 307 8.31 -0.37 -6.13
C HIS A 307 9.78 -0.50 -6.53
N GLY A 308 10.55 -1.29 -5.77
CA GLY A 308 11.98 -1.52 -5.99
C GLY A 308 12.90 -0.43 -5.47
N VAL A 309 14.14 -0.80 -5.20
CA VAL A 309 15.19 0.09 -4.71
C VAL A 309 16.45 -0.13 -5.53
N PHE A 310 16.99 0.94 -6.11
CA PHE A 310 18.18 0.86 -6.93
C PHE A 310 19.45 0.85 -6.06
N ARG A 311 20.34 -0.14 -6.31
CA ARG A 311 21.64 -0.28 -5.61
C ARG A 311 21.56 -0.26 -4.08
N PHE A 312 20.53 -0.91 -3.52
CA PHE A 312 20.38 -1.06 -2.10
C PHE A 312 20.58 -2.51 -1.67
N THR A 313 21.36 -2.72 -0.62
CA THR A 313 21.51 -4.00 0.06
C THR A 313 21.05 -3.83 1.50
N PRO A 314 19.99 -4.55 1.92
CA PRO A 314 19.53 -4.51 3.31
C PRO A 314 20.58 -5.11 4.24
N THR A 315 20.44 -4.86 5.53
CA THR A 315 21.12 -5.59 6.58
C THR A 315 20.59 -7.02 6.66
N SER A 316 21.36 -7.93 7.26
CA SER A 316 20.93 -9.32 7.48
C SER A 316 19.75 -9.37 8.44
N VAL A 317 18.70 -10.10 8.12
CA VAL A 317 17.52 -10.27 9.00
C VAL A 317 17.92 -10.88 10.32
N SER A 318 18.75 -11.92 10.33
CA SER A 318 19.23 -12.55 11.57
C SER A 318 20.13 -11.62 12.38
N GLY A 319 20.94 -10.77 11.73
CA GLY A 319 21.77 -9.76 12.40
C GLY A 319 20.92 -8.69 13.08
N ASP A 320 19.96 -8.13 12.34
CA ASP A 320 19.03 -7.13 12.87
C ASP A 320 18.21 -7.67 14.05
N LEU A 321 17.70 -8.92 13.95
CA LEU A 321 16.95 -9.55 15.05
C LEU A 321 17.82 -9.77 16.30
N LYS A 322 19.11 -10.11 16.14
CA LYS A 322 20.07 -10.22 17.27
C LYS A 322 20.28 -8.87 17.95
N GLU A 323 20.44 -7.80 17.17
CA GLU A 323 20.58 -6.44 17.72
C GLU A 323 19.31 -5.96 18.44
N LEU A 324 18.14 -6.44 18.00
CA LEU A 324 16.82 -6.10 18.55
C LEU A 324 16.35 -7.10 19.63
N ALA A 325 17.17 -8.06 20.04
CA ALA A 325 16.78 -9.09 21.00
C ALA A 325 16.58 -8.57 22.44
N SER A 326 17.09 -7.39 22.79
CA SER A 326 16.79 -6.75 24.08
C SER A 326 15.50 -5.95 24.02
N SER A 327 14.68 -6.01 25.08
CA SER A 327 13.41 -5.25 25.17
C SER A 327 13.61 -3.77 24.84
N SER A 328 14.65 -3.14 25.40
CA SER A 328 14.92 -1.71 25.15
C SER A 328 15.29 -1.37 23.72
N ALA A 329 16.00 -2.26 23.01
CA ALA A 329 16.35 -2.05 21.60
C ALA A 329 15.13 -2.24 20.70
N TYR A 330 14.33 -3.28 20.95
CA TYR A 330 13.08 -3.55 20.25
C TYR A 330 12.11 -2.39 20.39
N ASP A 331 11.79 -1.98 21.62
CA ASP A 331 10.82 -0.93 21.92
C ASP A 331 11.22 0.41 21.30
N ARG A 332 12.52 0.74 21.34
CA ARG A 332 13.07 1.93 20.68
C ARG A 332 12.88 1.85 19.16
N ALA A 333 13.20 0.71 18.54
CA ALA A 333 13.09 0.54 17.10
C ALA A 333 11.65 0.71 16.62
N VAL A 334 10.70 0.07 17.30
CA VAL A 334 9.27 0.16 17.00
C VAL A 334 8.75 1.60 17.20
N SER A 335 9.10 2.24 18.31
CA SER A 335 8.69 3.61 18.63
C SER A 335 9.21 4.61 17.59
N VAL A 336 10.48 4.53 17.21
CA VAL A 336 11.10 5.41 16.20
C VAL A 336 10.44 5.22 14.85
N ALA A 337 10.27 3.97 14.39
CA ALA A 337 9.67 3.70 13.10
C ALA A 337 8.22 4.20 13.03
N ARG A 338 7.41 3.96 14.08
CA ARG A 338 6.04 4.47 14.19
C ARG A 338 6.00 6.00 14.16
N ALA A 339 6.89 6.68 14.90
CA ALA A 339 6.95 8.14 14.92
C ALA A 339 7.27 8.72 13.54
N VAL A 340 8.22 8.11 12.81
CA VAL A 340 8.56 8.54 11.44
C VAL A 340 7.35 8.40 10.52
N ILE A 341 6.64 7.26 10.57
CA ILE A 341 5.45 7.05 9.74
C ILE A 341 4.32 8.00 10.13
N LYS A 342 4.10 8.27 11.41
CA LYS A 342 3.09 9.24 11.86
C LYS A 342 3.32 10.64 11.29
N GLN A 343 4.59 11.07 11.25
CA GLN A 343 4.97 12.40 10.76
C GLN A 343 4.92 12.57 9.24
N SER A 344 4.97 11.50 8.46
CA SER A 344 5.06 11.57 6.99
C SER A 344 3.92 10.90 6.25
N ASN A 345 3.23 9.95 6.88
CA ASN A 345 2.30 9.04 6.20
C ASN A 345 0.98 8.83 6.98
N SER A 346 0.66 9.66 8.00
CA SER A 346 -0.68 9.65 8.57
C SER A 346 -1.71 10.11 7.54
N GLN A 347 -2.95 9.61 7.65
CA GLN A 347 -3.99 9.87 6.66
C GLN A 347 -4.25 11.37 6.49
N ASN A 348 -4.27 12.13 7.57
CA ASN A 348 -4.48 13.58 7.53
C ASN A 348 -3.36 14.31 6.77
N ILE A 349 -2.10 13.92 6.96
CA ILE A 349 -0.95 14.52 6.24
C ILE A 349 -1.05 14.21 4.75
N VAL A 350 -1.30 12.95 4.39
CA VAL A 350 -1.39 12.54 2.98
C VAL A 350 -2.62 13.16 2.30
N ASN A 351 -3.74 13.30 3.01
CA ASN A 351 -4.91 14.00 2.50
C ASN A 351 -4.60 15.48 2.20
N GLY A 352 -3.89 16.18 3.09
CA GLY A 352 -3.43 17.56 2.84
C GLY A 352 -2.52 17.65 1.61
N MET A 353 -1.55 16.72 1.48
CA MET A 353 -0.69 16.66 0.29
C MET A 353 -1.50 16.43 -1.00
N MET A 354 -2.54 15.58 -0.95
CA MET A 354 -3.39 15.30 -2.10
C MET A 354 -4.23 16.54 -2.46
N LEU A 355 -4.87 17.18 -1.48
CA LEU A 355 -5.67 18.38 -1.72
C LEU A 355 -4.82 19.49 -2.34
N SER A 356 -3.60 19.68 -1.84
CA SER A 356 -2.64 20.64 -2.41
C SER A 356 -2.24 20.26 -3.85
N ALA A 357 -1.88 19.00 -4.09
CA ALA A 357 -1.50 18.52 -5.43
C ALA A 357 -2.63 18.64 -6.47
N LEU A 358 -3.88 18.56 -6.04
CA LEU A 358 -5.08 18.70 -6.88
C LEU A 358 -5.68 20.12 -6.83
N GLN A 359 -5.05 21.07 -6.16
CA GLN A 359 -5.53 22.46 -5.96
C GLN A 359 -6.98 22.50 -5.43
N CYS A 360 -7.27 21.65 -4.44
CA CYS A 360 -8.60 21.48 -3.82
C CYS A 360 -8.63 21.93 -2.35
N GLU A 361 -7.66 22.73 -1.91
CA GLU A 361 -7.57 23.26 -0.53
C GLU A 361 -8.66 24.27 -0.20
#